data_a5a432cb2a2b85e1df047051f309a635
#
_entry.id   a5a432cb2a2b85e1df047051f309a635
#
_cell.length_a   1.000
_cell.length_b   1.000
_cell.length_c   1.000
_cell.angle_alpha   90.00
_cell.angle_beta   90.00
_cell.angle_gamma   90.00
#
_symmetry.space_group_name_H-M   'P 1'
#
loop_
_entity.id
_entity.type
_entity.pdbx_description
1 polymer ?
#
loop_
_entity_poly.entity_id
_entity_poly.type
_entity_poly.pdbx_seq_one_letter_code
_entity_poly.pdbx_strand_id
1 'polypeptide(L)'
;MKKLLYIDLFCGAGGTSTGVNTARLHGEQCAEVIACVNHDANAIASHAANHPDALHFTEDIRTLELSPLVHHLQKCRTKNPDALVVLWASLECTNFSRAKGGQPRDADSRTLAEHLFRYIEAIDPDYIQIENVEEFMSWGELDENGKPVSKDRGKSYIKWVNNVKKYGYNFTHRILNAADFGAYTSRK
;
A
#
# COMPACT_ATOMS: atom_id res chain seq x y z
N MET A 1 -4.97 4.32 24.82
CA MET A 1 -4.99 4.67 23.37
C MET A 1 -5.17 3.39 22.55
N LYS A 2 -5.97 3.41 21.47
CA LYS A 2 -6.07 2.24 20.57
C LYS A 2 -4.78 2.11 19.76
N LYS A 3 -4.21 0.90 19.73
CA LYS A 3 -3.03 0.59 18.92
C LYS A 3 -3.44 0.40 17.45
N LEU A 4 -2.57 0.78 16.51
CA LEU A 4 -2.77 0.55 15.08
C LEU A 4 -1.97 -0.67 14.66
N LEU A 5 -2.62 -1.65 14.05
CA LEU A 5 -2.00 -2.86 13.49
C LEU A 5 -1.92 -2.71 11.96
N TYR A 6 -0.71 -2.61 11.43
CA TYR A 6 -0.49 -2.42 10.00
C TYR A 6 -0.23 -3.72 9.28
N ILE A 7 -0.85 -3.86 8.11
CA ILE A 7 -0.50 -4.84 7.08
C ILE A 7 0.07 -4.04 5.92
N ASP A 8 1.36 -4.26 5.60
CA ASP A 8 2.12 -3.47 4.63
C ASP A 8 2.25 -4.24 3.31
N LEU A 9 1.46 -3.85 2.30
CA LEU A 9 1.53 -4.39 0.95
C LEU A 9 2.55 -3.62 0.11
N PHE A 10 3.33 -4.33 -0.69
CA PHE A 10 4.47 -3.80 -1.45
C PHE A 10 5.55 -3.20 -0.53
N CYS A 11 5.79 -3.84 0.60
CA CYS A 11 6.58 -3.33 1.72
C CYS A 11 8.04 -2.96 1.37
N GLY A 12 8.57 -3.43 0.22
CA GLY A 12 9.97 -3.22 -0.15
C GLY A 12 10.91 -3.68 0.96
N ALA A 13 11.97 -2.92 1.21
CA ALA A 13 12.95 -3.20 2.26
C ALA A 13 12.51 -2.69 3.67
N GLY A 14 11.28 -2.17 3.83
CA GLY A 14 10.71 -1.83 5.13
C GLY A 14 10.77 -0.34 5.53
N GLY A 15 10.85 0.58 4.56
CA GLY A 15 10.86 2.02 4.87
C GLY A 15 9.59 2.48 5.61
N THR A 16 8.41 2.13 5.09
CA THR A 16 7.12 2.38 5.73
C THR A 16 7.04 1.69 7.08
N SER A 17 7.40 0.40 7.13
CA SER A 17 7.35 -0.40 8.35
C SER A 17 8.24 0.17 9.46
N THR A 18 9.41 0.73 9.12
CA THR A 18 10.27 1.45 10.08
C THR A 18 9.56 2.68 10.62
N GLY A 19 8.94 3.48 9.75
CA GLY A 19 8.16 4.65 10.16
C GLY A 19 7.00 4.29 11.11
N VAL A 20 6.25 3.24 10.78
CA VAL A 20 5.15 2.73 11.60
C VAL A 20 5.65 2.27 12.98
N ASN A 21 6.67 1.41 13.02
CA ASN A 21 7.16 0.84 14.27
C ASN A 21 7.86 1.87 15.17
N THR A 22 8.35 2.97 14.62
CA THR A 22 8.93 4.08 15.38
C THR A 22 7.93 5.14 15.78
N ALA A 23 6.69 5.10 15.27
CA ALA A 23 5.66 6.08 15.59
C ALA A 23 5.33 6.09 17.09
N ARG A 24 5.27 7.28 17.64
CA ARG A 24 4.96 7.52 19.08
C ARG A 24 3.85 8.56 19.18
N LEU A 25 2.94 8.32 20.11
CA LEU A 25 1.94 9.31 20.51
C LEU A 25 2.00 9.45 22.05
N HIS A 26 2.22 10.67 22.52
CA HIS A 26 2.47 10.94 23.94
C HIS A 26 3.63 10.11 24.55
N GLY A 27 4.66 9.81 23.74
CA GLY A 27 5.83 9.00 24.14
C GLY A 27 5.66 7.48 24.04
N GLU A 28 4.44 6.98 23.85
CA GLU A 28 4.14 5.54 23.74
C GLU A 28 4.06 5.11 22.27
N GLN A 29 4.52 3.89 21.99
CA GLN A 29 4.37 3.30 20.66
C GLN A 29 2.89 3.11 20.34
N CYS A 30 2.44 3.71 19.23
CA CYS A 30 1.03 3.73 18.86
C CYS A 30 0.68 2.81 17.69
N ALA A 31 1.69 2.27 16.99
CA ALA A 31 1.49 1.44 15.81
C ALA A 31 2.54 0.33 15.73
N GLU A 32 2.19 -0.77 15.07
CA GLU A 32 3.13 -1.84 14.72
C GLU A 32 2.74 -2.48 13.37
N VAL A 33 3.74 -2.94 12.62
CA VAL A 33 3.54 -3.75 11.42
C VAL A 33 3.47 -5.21 11.85
N ILE A 34 2.33 -5.85 11.60
CA ILE A 34 2.08 -7.26 11.97
C ILE A 34 2.33 -8.23 10.81
N ALA A 35 2.19 -7.75 9.58
CA ALA A 35 2.44 -8.56 8.38
C ALA A 35 2.87 -7.67 7.21
N CYS A 36 3.64 -8.24 6.29
CA CYS A 36 4.07 -7.57 5.07
C CYS A 36 4.11 -8.53 3.88
N VAL A 37 3.92 -7.97 2.69
CA VAL A 37 3.88 -8.72 1.43
C VAL A 37 4.74 -8.02 0.39
N ASN A 38 5.63 -8.77 -0.25
CA ASN A 38 6.36 -8.32 -1.45
C ASN A 38 6.75 -9.54 -2.29
N HIS A 39 6.77 -9.41 -3.61
CA HIS A 39 7.18 -10.49 -4.50
C HIS A 39 8.72 -10.66 -4.60
N ASP A 40 9.50 -9.63 -4.24
CA ASP A 40 10.96 -9.66 -4.28
C ASP A 40 11.53 -10.29 -3.00
N ALA A 41 12.18 -11.43 -3.15
CA ALA A 41 12.79 -12.16 -2.04
C ALA A 41 13.92 -11.37 -1.34
N ASN A 42 14.68 -10.54 -2.05
CA ASN A 42 15.73 -9.72 -1.44
C ASN A 42 15.12 -8.59 -0.60
N ALA A 43 14.02 -7.99 -1.09
CA ALA A 43 13.27 -7.00 -0.32
C ALA A 43 12.73 -7.61 0.98
N ILE A 44 12.11 -8.80 0.91
CA ILE A 44 11.60 -9.51 2.09
C ILE A 44 12.74 -9.92 3.04
N ALA A 45 13.88 -10.40 2.54
CA ALA A 45 15.02 -10.73 3.40
C ALA A 45 15.54 -9.50 4.17
N SER A 46 15.65 -8.35 3.50
CA SER A 46 16.02 -7.09 4.13
C SER A 46 14.97 -6.62 5.14
N HIS A 47 13.69 -6.73 4.79
CA HIS A 47 12.59 -6.39 5.68
C HIS A 47 12.60 -7.26 6.93
N ALA A 48 12.74 -8.57 6.80
CA ALA A 48 12.75 -9.50 7.92
C ALA A 48 13.93 -9.27 8.87
N ALA A 49 15.10 -8.87 8.35
CA ALA A 49 16.24 -8.52 9.18
C ALA A 49 15.98 -7.30 10.07
N ASN A 50 15.17 -6.33 9.62
CA ASN A 50 14.87 -5.11 10.34
C ASN A 50 13.56 -5.18 11.14
N HIS A 51 12.64 -6.05 10.76
CA HIS A 51 11.30 -6.21 11.34
C HIS A 51 10.97 -7.69 11.61
N PRO A 52 11.73 -8.39 12.47
CA PRO A 52 11.62 -9.84 12.66
C PRO A 52 10.28 -10.29 13.27
N ASP A 53 9.56 -9.39 13.93
CA ASP A 53 8.28 -9.70 14.58
C ASP A 53 7.08 -9.70 13.61
N ALA A 54 7.25 -9.17 12.41
CA ALA A 54 6.21 -9.17 11.39
C ALA A 54 6.14 -10.53 10.66
N LEU A 55 4.95 -10.95 10.25
CA LEU A 55 4.77 -12.09 9.36
C LEU A 55 5.12 -11.67 7.92
N HIS A 56 6.00 -12.44 7.25
CA HIS A 56 6.51 -12.12 5.93
C HIS A 56 5.96 -13.05 4.86
N PHE A 57 5.51 -12.48 3.73
CA PHE A 57 5.08 -13.21 2.54
C PHE A 57 5.93 -12.77 1.34
N THR A 58 6.67 -13.75 0.76
CA THR A 58 7.45 -13.54 -0.48
C THR A 58 6.59 -13.99 -1.66
N GLU A 59 5.53 -13.23 -1.94
CA GLU A 59 4.54 -13.62 -2.94
C GLU A 59 3.97 -12.41 -3.68
N ASP A 60 3.38 -12.69 -4.85
CA ASP A 60 2.64 -11.69 -5.60
C ASP A 60 1.28 -11.42 -4.94
N ILE A 61 0.96 -10.15 -4.75
CA ILE A 61 -0.32 -9.74 -4.13
C ILE A 61 -1.55 -10.24 -4.87
N ARG A 62 -1.42 -10.54 -6.18
CA ARG A 62 -2.51 -11.03 -7.03
C ARG A 62 -2.90 -12.46 -6.69
N THR A 63 -1.93 -13.27 -6.30
CA THR A 63 -2.06 -14.73 -6.12
C THR A 63 -1.89 -15.22 -4.70
N LEU A 64 -1.36 -14.38 -3.78
CA LEU A 64 -1.18 -14.74 -2.38
C LEU A 64 -2.45 -15.39 -1.79
N GLU A 65 -2.30 -16.57 -1.18
CA GLU A 65 -3.36 -17.19 -0.38
C GLU A 65 -3.55 -16.40 0.91
N LEU A 66 -4.77 -15.87 1.14
CA LEU A 66 -5.01 -14.91 2.23
C LEU A 66 -5.32 -15.56 3.58
N SER A 67 -5.66 -16.85 3.63
CA SER A 67 -6.03 -17.52 4.89
C SER A 67 -4.94 -17.46 5.96
N PRO A 68 -3.63 -17.62 5.66
CA PRO A 68 -2.57 -17.46 6.66
C PRO A 68 -2.49 -16.04 7.22
N LEU A 69 -2.64 -15.02 6.35
CA LEU A 69 -2.66 -13.61 6.75
C LEU A 69 -3.85 -13.31 7.67
N VAL A 70 -5.05 -13.73 7.27
CA VAL A 70 -6.28 -13.54 8.05
C VAL A 70 -6.17 -14.23 9.43
N HIS A 71 -5.66 -15.47 9.46
CA HIS A 71 -5.46 -16.19 10.71
C HIS A 71 -4.46 -15.47 11.64
N HIS A 72 -3.35 -14.95 11.08
CA HIS A 72 -2.39 -14.16 11.85
C HIS A 72 -3.02 -12.87 12.40
N LEU A 73 -3.77 -12.14 11.57
CA LEU A 73 -4.52 -10.95 12.00
C LEU A 73 -5.48 -11.25 13.17
N GLN A 74 -6.23 -12.36 13.10
CA GLN A 74 -7.12 -12.78 14.18
C GLN A 74 -6.37 -13.01 15.49
N LYS A 75 -5.19 -13.64 15.45
CA LYS A 75 -4.32 -13.80 16.64
C LYS A 75 -3.87 -12.45 17.20
N CYS A 76 -3.51 -11.50 16.32
CA CYS A 76 -3.12 -10.15 16.74
C CYS A 76 -4.29 -9.38 17.35
N ARG A 77 -5.49 -9.48 16.79
CA ARG A 77 -6.73 -8.90 17.34
C ARG A 77 -7.07 -9.50 18.72
N THR A 78 -6.89 -10.80 18.90
CA THR A 78 -7.12 -11.44 20.22
C THR A 78 -6.18 -10.88 21.30
N LYS A 79 -4.94 -10.59 20.95
CA LYS A 79 -3.97 -9.97 21.88
C LYS A 79 -4.23 -8.48 22.11
N ASN A 80 -4.87 -7.79 21.16
CA ASN A 80 -5.14 -6.36 21.16
C ASN A 80 -6.59 -6.09 20.74
N PRO A 81 -7.58 -6.39 21.58
CA PRO A 81 -9.00 -6.41 21.17
C PRO A 81 -9.54 -5.03 20.75
N ASP A 82 -8.95 -3.95 21.26
CA ASP A 82 -9.34 -2.57 20.89
C ASP A 82 -8.50 -1.96 19.75
N ALA A 83 -7.56 -2.72 19.18
CA ALA A 83 -6.71 -2.21 18.12
C ALA A 83 -7.49 -1.99 16.82
N LEU A 84 -7.04 -1.00 16.05
CA LEU A 84 -7.56 -0.71 14.73
C LEU A 84 -6.60 -1.26 13.67
N VAL A 85 -7.15 -1.81 12.60
CA VAL A 85 -6.39 -2.41 11.50
C VAL A 85 -6.22 -1.41 10.37
N VAL A 86 -4.99 -1.24 9.91
CA VAL A 86 -4.64 -0.39 8.78
C VAL A 86 -4.06 -1.26 7.66
N LEU A 87 -4.69 -1.22 6.50
CA LEU A 87 -4.14 -1.77 5.28
C LEU A 87 -3.34 -0.69 4.57
N TRP A 88 -2.01 -0.83 4.56
CA TRP A 88 -1.11 0.05 3.82
C TRP A 88 -0.73 -0.58 2.48
N ALA A 89 -0.73 0.21 1.41
CA ALA A 89 -0.25 -0.24 0.11
C ALA A 89 0.55 0.86 -0.59
N SER A 90 1.86 0.62 -0.77
CA SER A 90 2.74 1.42 -1.63
C SER A 90 2.68 0.86 -3.04
N LEU A 91 1.62 1.23 -3.79
CA LEU A 91 1.35 0.66 -5.10
C LEU A 91 2.48 0.97 -6.08
N GLU A 92 2.83 0.01 -6.94
CA GLU A 92 3.89 0.18 -7.92
C GLU A 92 3.63 1.40 -8.84
N CYS A 93 4.55 2.35 -8.83
CA CYS A 93 4.43 3.61 -9.56
C CYS A 93 5.14 3.64 -10.91
N THR A 94 5.89 2.58 -11.28
CA THR A 94 6.75 2.56 -12.48
C THR A 94 5.98 2.86 -13.77
N ASN A 95 4.71 2.48 -13.84
CA ASN A 95 3.84 2.70 -14.98
C ASN A 95 3.05 4.03 -14.93
N PHE A 96 3.13 4.78 -13.85
CA PHE A 96 2.52 6.12 -13.71
C PHE A 96 3.55 7.23 -13.77
N SER A 97 4.75 7.01 -13.21
CA SER A 97 5.81 8.01 -13.09
C SER A 97 6.31 8.52 -14.44
N ARG A 98 6.61 9.82 -14.50
CA ARG A 98 7.29 10.48 -15.64
C ARG A 98 8.71 9.97 -15.86
N ALA A 99 9.33 9.39 -14.83
CA ALA A 99 10.69 8.83 -14.91
C ALA A 99 10.85 7.71 -15.96
N LYS A 100 9.73 7.09 -16.43
CA LYS A 100 9.76 6.06 -17.49
C LYS A 100 10.12 6.60 -18.88
N GLY A 101 10.23 7.92 -19.07
CA GLY A 101 10.77 8.52 -20.29
C GLY A 101 9.99 8.22 -21.58
N GLY A 102 8.65 8.02 -21.48
CA GLY A 102 7.79 7.74 -22.64
C GLY A 102 7.79 6.29 -23.12
N GLN A 103 8.46 5.37 -22.42
CA GLN A 103 8.37 3.93 -22.70
C GLN A 103 6.94 3.41 -22.56
N PRO A 104 6.54 2.36 -23.34
CA PRO A 104 5.25 1.71 -23.20
C PRO A 104 4.97 1.30 -21.75
N ARG A 105 3.72 1.40 -21.34
CA ARG A 105 3.27 1.08 -19.98
C ARG A 105 2.71 -0.33 -19.97
N ASP A 106 3.06 -1.06 -18.91
CA ASP A 106 2.50 -2.39 -18.67
C ASP A 106 1.09 -2.24 -18.12
N ALA A 107 0.11 -2.81 -18.82
CA ALA A 107 -1.29 -2.78 -18.41
C ALA A 107 -1.51 -3.57 -17.11
N ASP A 108 -0.82 -4.70 -16.94
CA ASP A 108 -0.96 -5.55 -15.75
C ASP A 108 -0.49 -4.83 -14.47
N SER A 109 0.66 -4.17 -14.52
CA SER A 109 1.14 -3.36 -13.38
C SER A 109 0.20 -2.21 -13.04
N ARG A 110 -0.56 -1.70 -14.01
CA ARG A 110 -1.56 -0.65 -13.76
C ARG A 110 -2.81 -1.17 -13.05
N THR A 111 -3.08 -2.46 -13.14
CA THR A 111 -4.24 -3.11 -12.49
C THR A 111 -3.95 -3.56 -11.05
N LEU A 112 -2.70 -3.48 -10.57
CA LEU A 112 -2.33 -3.88 -9.21
C LEU A 112 -3.20 -3.21 -8.12
N ALA A 113 -3.63 -1.98 -8.36
CA ALA A 113 -4.56 -1.28 -7.47
C ALA A 113 -5.94 -1.97 -7.35
N GLU A 114 -6.36 -2.69 -8.40
CA GLU A 114 -7.64 -3.43 -8.39
C GLU A 114 -7.55 -4.70 -7.54
N HIS A 115 -6.37 -5.30 -7.40
CA HIS A 115 -6.17 -6.46 -6.54
C HIS A 115 -6.25 -6.14 -5.04
N LEU A 116 -6.24 -4.85 -4.68
CA LEU A 116 -6.44 -4.42 -3.29
C LEU A 116 -7.80 -4.86 -2.72
N PHE A 117 -8.83 -4.96 -3.58
CA PHE A 117 -10.19 -5.29 -3.13
C PHE A 117 -10.27 -6.65 -2.42
N ARG A 118 -9.53 -7.66 -2.90
CA ARG A 118 -9.48 -8.98 -2.23
C ARG A 118 -8.93 -8.91 -0.80
N TYR A 119 -7.99 -7.98 -0.54
CA TYR A 119 -7.46 -7.74 0.81
C TYR A 119 -8.48 -6.98 1.66
N ILE A 120 -9.17 -5.98 1.10
CA ILE A 120 -10.24 -5.27 1.80
C ILE A 120 -11.31 -6.24 2.26
N GLU A 121 -11.75 -7.14 1.38
CA GLU A 121 -12.78 -8.14 1.67
C GLU A 121 -12.33 -9.17 2.70
N ALA A 122 -11.06 -9.61 2.65
CA ALA A 122 -10.55 -10.65 3.55
C ALA A 122 -10.17 -10.11 4.94
N ILE A 123 -9.70 -8.87 5.04
CA ILE A 123 -9.12 -8.27 6.25
C ILE A 123 -10.14 -7.42 7.00
N ASP A 124 -11.07 -6.78 6.28
CA ASP A 124 -12.00 -5.76 6.79
C ASP A 124 -11.26 -4.70 7.64
N PRO A 125 -10.36 -3.91 7.02
CA PRO A 125 -9.55 -2.94 7.74
C PRO A 125 -10.36 -1.73 8.18
N ASP A 126 -10.03 -1.13 9.32
CA ASP A 126 -10.62 0.13 9.78
C ASP A 126 -10.17 1.32 8.93
N TYR A 127 -8.93 1.26 8.42
CA TYR A 127 -8.33 2.28 7.55
C TYR A 127 -7.58 1.65 6.39
N ILE A 128 -7.63 2.34 5.24
CA ILE A 128 -6.83 2.03 4.06
C ILE A 128 -5.95 3.24 3.77
N GLN A 129 -4.64 3.02 3.69
CA GLN A 129 -3.66 4.05 3.35
C GLN A 129 -2.92 3.65 2.07
N ILE A 130 -2.97 4.51 1.07
CA ILE A 130 -2.34 4.28 -0.24
C ILE A 130 -1.25 5.32 -0.44
N GLU A 131 -0.04 4.86 -0.73
CA GLU A 131 1.07 5.70 -1.18
C GLU A 131 1.26 5.53 -2.67
N ASN A 132 1.41 6.64 -3.39
CA ASN A 132 1.76 6.63 -4.80
C ASN A 132 2.28 8.01 -5.24
N VAL A 133 2.82 8.08 -6.46
CA VAL A 133 3.18 9.34 -7.11
C VAL A 133 1.94 10.13 -7.52
N GLU A 134 2.07 11.45 -7.66
CA GLU A 134 0.97 12.35 -8.05
C GLU A 134 0.31 11.93 -9.38
N GLU A 135 1.10 11.39 -10.30
CA GLU A 135 0.61 10.91 -11.60
C GLU A 135 -0.38 9.73 -11.51
N PHE A 136 -0.47 9.03 -10.38
CA PHE A 136 -1.49 8.00 -10.15
C PHE A 136 -2.92 8.54 -10.33
N MET A 137 -3.17 9.79 -9.94
CA MET A 137 -4.46 10.45 -10.17
C MET A 137 -4.80 10.64 -11.65
N SER A 138 -3.81 10.50 -12.53
CA SER A 138 -3.98 10.57 -13.99
C SER A 138 -4.23 9.20 -14.64
N TRP A 139 -4.40 8.14 -13.84
CA TRP A 139 -4.63 6.79 -14.33
C TRP A 139 -5.90 6.72 -15.20
N GLY A 140 -5.70 6.30 -16.46
CA GLY A 140 -6.74 6.15 -17.48
C GLY A 140 -6.36 5.04 -18.45
N GLU A 141 -7.18 4.84 -19.48
CA GLU A 141 -6.96 3.85 -20.52
C GLU A 141 -5.65 4.06 -21.29
N LEU A 142 -5.11 2.98 -21.83
CA LEU A 142 -3.97 2.99 -22.73
C LEU A 142 -4.45 2.68 -24.16
N ASP A 143 -3.77 3.25 -25.16
CA ASP A 143 -3.95 2.86 -26.56
C ASP A 143 -3.24 1.53 -26.88
N GLU A 144 -3.34 1.08 -28.11
CA GLU A 144 -2.72 -0.15 -28.60
C GLU A 144 -1.18 -0.17 -28.49
N ASN A 145 -0.57 1.01 -28.37
CA ASN A 145 0.87 1.19 -28.20
C ASN A 145 1.28 1.36 -26.72
N GLY A 146 0.36 1.15 -25.76
CA GLY A 146 0.61 1.33 -24.33
C GLY A 146 0.76 2.79 -23.89
N LYS A 147 0.26 3.76 -24.67
CA LYS A 147 0.31 5.19 -24.31
C LYS A 147 -1.03 5.63 -23.70
N PRO A 148 -1.00 6.56 -22.72
CA PRO A 148 -2.21 7.08 -22.12
C PRO A 148 -3.09 7.83 -23.13
N VAL A 149 -4.37 7.48 -23.16
CA VAL A 149 -5.38 8.17 -23.98
C VAL A 149 -5.81 9.45 -23.26
N SER A 150 -5.49 10.62 -23.82
CA SER A 150 -5.70 11.91 -23.15
C SER A 150 -7.14 12.17 -22.71
N LYS A 151 -8.13 11.78 -23.50
CA LYS A 151 -9.57 11.92 -23.19
C LYS A 151 -10.04 11.06 -22.01
N ASP A 152 -9.27 10.03 -21.65
CA ASP A 152 -9.58 9.06 -20.59
C ASP A 152 -8.72 9.28 -19.33
N ARG A 153 -7.94 10.38 -19.31
CA ARG A 153 -7.08 10.75 -18.19
C ARG A 153 -7.87 10.84 -16.88
N GLY A 154 -7.44 10.08 -15.87
CA GLY A 154 -8.05 10.05 -14.54
C GLY A 154 -9.32 9.22 -14.42
N LYS A 155 -9.89 8.71 -15.51
CA LYS A 155 -11.15 7.93 -15.45
C LYS A 155 -11.01 6.63 -14.66
N SER A 156 -9.92 5.89 -14.87
CA SER A 156 -9.65 4.65 -14.13
C SER A 156 -9.41 4.93 -12.65
N TYR A 157 -8.70 6.00 -12.32
CA TYR A 157 -8.51 6.45 -10.94
C TYR A 157 -9.84 6.76 -10.25
N ILE A 158 -10.72 7.54 -10.89
CA ILE A 158 -12.04 7.89 -10.35
C ILE A 158 -12.88 6.62 -10.15
N LYS A 159 -12.89 5.71 -11.13
CA LYS A 159 -13.61 4.43 -11.03
C LYS A 159 -13.09 3.61 -9.85
N TRP A 160 -11.78 3.52 -9.69
CA TRP A 160 -11.15 2.80 -8.58
C TRP A 160 -11.52 3.42 -7.23
N VAL A 161 -11.40 4.75 -7.06
CA VAL A 161 -11.82 5.46 -5.83
C VAL A 161 -13.28 5.19 -5.51
N ASN A 162 -14.16 5.25 -6.51
CA ASN A 162 -15.59 4.98 -6.30
C ASN A 162 -15.84 3.53 -5.89
N ASN A 163 -15.05 2.57 -6.38
CA ASN A 163 -15.13 1.18 -5.94
C ASN A 163 -14.67 1.01 -4.48
N VAL A 164 -13.57 1.67 -4.07
CA VAL A 164 -13.17 1.68 -2.64
C VAL A 164 -14.27 2.25 -1.74
N LYS A 165 -14.92 3.34 -2.18
CA LYS A 165 -16.03 3.95 -1.41
C LYS A 165 -17.24 3.03 -1.23
N LYS A 166 -17.47 2.06 -2.13
CA LYS A 166 -18.57 1.09 -1.99
C LYS A 166 -18.42 0.17 -0.78
N TYR A 167 -17.20 0.03 -0.26
CA TYR A 167 -16.93 -0.68 0.99
C TYR A 167 -17.18 0.17 2.25
N GLY A 168 -17.73 1.38 2.11
CA GLY A 168 -18.08 2.26 3.22
C GLY A 168 -16.99 3.24 3.66
N TYR A 169 -15.85 3.29 2.97
CA TYR A 169 -14.76 4.20 3.31
C TYR A 169 -15.01 5.63 2.80
N ASN A 170 -14.69 6.61 3.64
CA ASN A 170 -14.53 7.99 3.21
C ASN A 170 -13.13 8.17 2.61
N PHE A 171 -13.01 9.04 1.60
CA PHE A 171 -11.77 9.23 0.87
C PHE A 171 -11.25 10.66 1.02
N THR A 172 -9.96 10.77 1.32
CA THR A 172 -9.20 12.03 1.27
C THR A 172 -7.81 11.76 0.72
N HIS A 173 -7.15 12.76 0.14
CA HIS A 173 -5.76 12.65 -0.28
C HIS A 173 -4.97 13.92 0.06
N ARG A 174 -3.65 13.78 0.16
CA ARG A 174 -2.70 14.88 0.34
C ARG A 174 -1.48 14.62 -0.52
N ILE A 175 -0.91 15.69 -1.08
CA ILE A 175 0.41 15.65 -1.69
C ILE A 175 1.40 16.07 -0.61
N LEU A 176 2.35 15.20 -0.30
CA LEU A 176 3.38 15.40 0.71
C LEU A 176 4.74 15.39 0.04
N ASN A 177 5.63 16.30 0.43
CA ASN A 177 7.02 16.28 -0.03
C ASN A 177 7.89 15.69 1.10
N ALA A 178 8.65 14.66 0.81
CA ALA A 178 9.51 14.00 1.80
C ALA A 178 10.51 14.98 2.46
N ALA A 179 10.96 16.01 1.74
CA ALA A 179 11.84 17.04 2.27
C ALA A 179 11.21 17.82 3.44
N ASP A 180 9.90 18.02 3.46
CA ASP A 180 9.18 18.73 4.52
C ASP A 180 9.19 17.94 5.86
N PHE A 181 9.53 16.64 5.77
CA PHE A 181 9.65 15.71 6.91
C PHE A 181 11.11 15.32 7.21
N GLY A 182 12.08 16.07 6.71
CA GLY A 182 13.50 15.89 7.01
C GLY A 182 14.26 14.92 6.12
N ALA A 183 13.65 14.38 5.07
CA ALA A 183 14.37 13.57 4.08
C ALA A 183 15.23 14.46 3.15
N TYR A 184 16.43 13.99 2.82
CA TYR A 184 17.34 14.70 1.89
C TYR A 184 16.94 14.49 0.41
N THR A 185 15.66 14.53 0.13
CA THR A 185 15.12 14.38 -1.24
C THR A 185 13.82 15.15 -1.40
N SER A 186 13.65 15.81 -2.53
CA SER A 186 12.40 16.50 -2.92
C SER A 186 11.46 15.53 -3.65
N ARG A 187 11.05 14.46 -2.99
CA ARG A 187 10.09 13.48 -3.54
C ARG A 187 8.68 13.79 -3.05
N LYS A 188 7.77 13.93 -4.03
CA LYS A 188 6.33 14.12 -3.79
C LYS A 188 5.57 12.86 -4.12
#